data_9666e0df94897794af01990300e40aad
#
_entry.id   9666e0df94897794af01990300e40aad
#
_cell.length_a   1.000
_cell.length_b   1.000
_cell.length_c   1.000
_cell.angle_alpha   90.00
_cell.angle_beta   90.00
_cell.angle_gamma   90.00
#
_symmetry.space_group_name_H-M   'P 1'
#
loop_
_entity.id
_entity.type
_entity.pdbx_description
1 polymer ?
#
loop_
_entity_poly.entity_id
_entity_poly.type
_entity_poly.pdbx_seq_one_letter_code
_entity_poly.pdbx_strand_id
1 'polypeptide(L)'
;MKHGLTAAYTILKNEIKYIEKWLYYAKPFTYRVLLDTGSTDGSWELLQEYASKDAGLIIEQKTFDPWRFDVARKYNLAMVPKNVVWCLSPDLDEYYSINTLETMEKLITDIPDVTSITSDRLDIYSRTVRVGPPNFMPTNKIHLRADYTWSQPIYEHLAWIHKDRYEKEVYCDEIYLVHDQDFKKQERPELYIKMLREEYQKNPTNTWCLWFLVYHFYKSENLEEYIPAACNYLKFDKNRNSNNYKDLMKDLIMLYHHEQTLNQQQKLLIKQTLDSIQ
;
A
#
# COMPACT_ATOMS: atom_id res chain seq x y z
N MET A 1 14.85 -15.50 16.60
CA MET A 1 14.15 -16.38 15.63
C MET A 1 15.10 -17.40 15.03
N LYS A 2 14.62 -18.60 14.80
CA LYS A 2 15.36 -19.71 14.15
C LYS A 2 15.72 -19.40 12.68
N HIS A 3 14.95 -18.50 12.05
CA HIS A 3 15.05 -18.13 10.63
C HIS A 3 15.62 -16.72 10.38
N GLY A 4 16.39 -16.17 11.31
CA GLY A 4 17.11 -14.92 11.17
C GLY A 4 16.50 -13.74 11.93
N LEU A 5 17.13 -12.58 11.81
CA LEU A 5 16.72 -11.37 12.47
C LEU A 5 15.52 -10.74 11.77
N THR A 6 14.68 -10.05 12.52
CA THR A 6 13.47 -9.40 12.04
C THR A 6 13.50 -7.89 12.29
N ALA A 7 12.80 -7.13 11.43
CA ALA A 7 12.57 -5.72 11.64
C ALA A 7 11.12 -5.33 11.32
N ALA A 8 10.53 -4.50 12.17
CA ALA A 8 9.37 -3.71 11.80
C ALA A 8 9.86 -2.32 11.35
N TYR A 9 9.32 -1.81 10.23
CA TYR A 9 9.73 -0.51 9.72
C TYR A 9 8.55 0.29 9.15
N THR A 10 8.57 1.61 9.32
CA THR A 10 7.50 2.49 8.82
C THR A 10 8.00 3.92 8.60
N ILE A 11 7.27 4.66 7.76
CA ILE A 11 7.42 6.11 7.60
C ILE A 11 6.31 6.82 8.40
N LEU A 12 6.58 8.03 8.87
CA LEU A 12 5.59 8.84 9.58
C LEU A 12 5.70 10.33 9.26
N LYS A 13 4.60 11.06 9.49
CA LYS A 13 4.56 12.52 9.50
C LYS A 13 3.37 13.03 10.32
N ASN A 14 3.63 13.75 11.42
CA ASN A 14 2.63 14.33 12.30
C ASN A 14 1.65 13.27 12.87
N GLU A 15 2.20 12.22 13.44
CA GLU A 15 1.44 11.07 13.95
C GLU A 15 1.86 10.70 15.40
N ILE A 16 2.22 11.69 16.22
CA ILE A 16 2.72 11.52 17.61
C ILE A 16 1.87 10.55 18.44
N LYS A 17 0.55 10.59 18.28
CA LYS A 17 -0.41 9.78 19.05
C LYS A 17 -0.31 8.27 18.85
N TYR A 18 0.31 7.82 17.71
CA TYR A 18 0.43 6.40 17.40
C TYR A 18 1.78 5.81 17.77
N ILE A 19 2.81 6.64 18.02
CA ILE A 19 4.20 6.21 18.22
C ILE A 19 4.32 5.19 19.37
N GLU A 20 3.77 5.49 20.55
CA GLU A 20 3.88 4.62 21.71
C GLU A 20 3.21 3.26 21.47
N LYS A 21 2.03 3.28 20.87
CA LYS A 21 1.28 2.07 20.55
C LYS A 21 2.02 1.22 19.51
N TRP A 22 2.52 1.85 18.46
CA TRP A 22 3.29 1.15 17.42
C TRP A 22 4.55 0.51 18.01
N LEU A 23 5.33 1.25 18.81
CA LEU A 23 6.54 0.75 19.47
C LEU A 23 6.24 -0.42 20.42
N TYR A 24 5.10 -0.38 21.14
CA TYR A 24 4.68 -1.47 22.01
C TYR A 24 4.47 -2.77 21.22
N TYR A 25 3.73 -2.73 20.10
CA TYR A 25 3.49 -3.92 19.29
C TYR A 25 4.69 -4.33 18.44
N ALA A 26 5.56 -3.39 18.09
CA ALA A 26 6.81 -3.68 17.37
C ALA A 26 7.94 -4.18 18.30
N LYS A 27 7.79 -4.14 19.61
CA LYS A 27 8.81 -4.55 20.59
C LYS A 27 9.36 -5.96 20.39
N PRO A 28 8.59 -6.99 19.99
CA PRO A 28 9.10 -8.32 19.74
C PRO A 28 10.11 -8.44 18.59
N PHE A 29 10.11 -7.49 17.63
CA PHE A 29 11.05 -7.52 16.52
C PHE A 29 12.45 -7.06 16.94
N THR A 30 13.48 -7.62 16.31
CA THR A 30 14.89 -7.31 16.65
C THR A 30 15.18 -5.84 16.45
N TYR A 31 14.67 -5.25 15.35
CA TYR A 31 14.81 -3.83 15.07
C TYR A 31 13.44 -3.18 14.81
N ARG A 32 13.31 -1.92 15.20
CA ARG A 32 12.21 -0.99 14.91
C ARG A 32 12.83 0.16 14.15
N VAL A 33 12.39 0.40 12.91
CA VAL A 33 13.03 1.39 12.03
C VAL A 33 12.00 2.40 11.58
N LEU A 34 12.13 3.64 12.06
CA LEU A 34 11.17 4.70 11.76
C LEU A 34 11.83 5.86 11.03
N LEU A 35 11.23 6.25 9.92
CA LEU A 35 11.63 7.41 9.15
C LEU A 35 10.60 8.53 9.32
N ASP A 36 10.96 9.57 10.03
CA ASP A 36 10.17 10.79 10.12
C ASP A 36 10.37 11.62 8.84
N THR A 37 9.27 11.92 8.16
CA THR A 37 9.30 12.64 6.88
C THR A 37 9.06 14.14 7.02
N GLY A 38 9.37 14.69 8.19
CA GLY A 38 9.29 16.12 8.51
C GLY A 38 8.08 16.45 9.36
N SER A 39 7.95 15.80 10.51
CA SER A 39 6.94 16.12 11.51
C SER A 39 7.22 17.46 12.22
N THR A 40 6.15 18.09 12.70
CA THR A 40 6.15 19.36 13.43
C THR A 40 5.25 19.34 14.67
N ASP A 41 4.77 18.14 15.04
CA ASP A 41 3.81 17.92 16.15
C ASP A 41 4.46 17.35 17.41
N GLY A 42 5.80 17.26 17.46
CA GLY A 42 6.55 16.63 18.54
C GLY A 42 6.86 15.14 18.30
N SER A 43 6.47 14.58 17.16
CA SER A 43 6.76 13.17 16.83
C SER A 43 8.26 12.87 16.82
N TRP A 44 9.08 13.77 16.25
CA TRP A 44 10.52 13.58 16.17
C TRP A 44 11.19 13.59 17.54
N GLU A 45 10.84 14.54 18.39
CA GLU A 45 11.36 14.68 19.74
C GLU A 45 11.04 13.43 20.58
N LEU A 46 9.79 12.92 20.47
CA LEU A 46 9.37 11.70 21.13
C LEU A 46 10.16 10.48 20.66
N LEU A 47 10.38 10.34 19.34
CA LEU A 47 11.20 9.24 18.79
C LEU A 47 12.65 9.29 19.30
N GLN A 48 13.26 10.49 19.41
CA GLN A 48 14.61 10.65 19.96
C GLN A 48 14.67 10.22 21.43
N GLU A 49 13.64 10.52 22.21
CA GLU A 49 13.55 10.08 23.61
C GLU A 49 13.53 8.54 23.69
N TYR A 50 12.69 7.87 22.88
CA TYR A 50 12.63 6.40 22.87
C TYR A 50 13.94 5.76 22.36
N ALA A 51 14.53 6.31 21.30
CA ALA A 51 15.76 5.79 20.71
C ALA A 51 16.96 5.89 21.70
N SER A 52 16.97 6.89 22.57
CA SER A 52 18.01 7.01 23.62
C SER A 52 17.98 5.88 24.64
N LYS A 53 16.85 5.17 24.75
CA LYS A 53 16.61 4.09 25.73
C LYS A 53 16.54 2.68 25.11
N ASP A 54 16.51 2.59 23.77
CA ASP A 54 16.33 1.34 23.04
C ASP A 54 17.30 1.22 21.87
N ALA A 55 18.37 0.47 22.04
CA ALA A 55 19.39 0.24 21.01
C ALA A 55 18.87 -0.47 19.75
N GLY A 56 17.70 -1.12 19.80
CA GLY A 56 17.05 -1.74 18.64
C GLY A 56 16.16 -0.78 17.87
N LEU A 57 15.99 0.47 18.34
CA LEU A 57 15.21 1.51 17.66
C LEU A 57 16.13 2.38 16.81
N ILE A 58 15.95 2.32 15.49
CA ILE A 58 16.69 3.08 14.50
C ILE A 58 15.75 4.16 13.95
N ILE A 59 16.15 5.41 14.08
CA ILE A 59 15.35 6.55 13.62
C ILE A 59 16.18 7.48 12.72
N GLU A 60 15.51 8.10 11.76
CA GLU A 60 16.06 9.19 10.96
C GLU A 60 14.95 10.18 10.63
N GLN A 61 15.29 11.47 10.52
CA GLN A 61 14.39 12.49 9.99
C GLN A 61 14.88 12.96 8.64
N LYS A 62 14.01 12.87 7.60
CA LYS A 62 14.34 13.26 6.24
C LYS A 62 13.13 13.67 5.45
N THR A 63 13.17 14.84 4.83
CA THR A 63 12.16 15.31 3.89
C THR A 63 12.49 14.89 2.45
N PHE A 64 11.46 14.77 1.61
CA PHE A 64 11.58 14.41 0.20
C PHE A 64 10.89 15.46 -0.67
N ASP A 65 11.57 15.90 -1.71
CA ASP A 65 11.02 16.83 -2.70
C ASP A 65 11.49 16.39 -4.11
N PRO A 66 10.58 16.08 -5.03
CA PRO A 66 9.14 15.96 -4.81
C PRO A 66 8.76 14.79 -3.89
N TRP A 67 7.66 14.92 -3.16
CA TRP A 67 7.14 13.87 -2.30
C TRP A 67 6.68 12.66 -3.12
N ARG A 68 7.14 11.46 -2.71
CA ARG A 68 6.69 10.16 -3.24
C ARG A 68 6.75 9.12 -2.13
N PHE A 69 5.67 8.37 -1.94
CA PHE A 69 5.61 7.34 -0.90
C PHE A 69 6.62 6.22 -1.15
N ASP A 70 6.71 5.72 -2.38
CA ASP A 70 7.66 4.65 -2.73
C ASP A 70 9.12 5.05 -2.48
N VAL A 71 9.49 6.30 -2.74
CA VAL A 71 10.85 6.81 -2.49
C VAL A 71 11.14 6.86 -1.00
N ALA A 72 10.22 7.38 -0.19
CA ALA A 72 10.36 7.42 1.26
C ALA A 72 10.42 6.01 1.87
N ARG A 73 9.55 5.08 1.43
CA ARG A 73 9.58 3.70 1.91
C ARG A 73 10.81 2.91 1.45
N LYS A 74 11.33 3.13 0.24
CA LYS A 74 12.61 2.58 -0.21
C LYS A 74 13.75 3.04 0.67
N TYR A 75 13.78 4.32 1.00
CA TYR A 75 14.78 4.89 1.90
C TYR A 75 14.68 4.26 3.29
N ASN A 76 13.47 4.16 3.83
CA ASN A 76 13.22 3.52 5.13
C ASN A 76 13.64 2.03 5.13
N LEU A 77 13.33 1.26 4.08
CA LEU A 77 13.78 -0.12 3.94
C LEU A 77 15.32 -0.21 3.85
N ALA A 78 15.98 0.76 3.24
CA ALA A 78 17.45 0.81 3.18
C ALA A 78 18.09 1.09 4.55
N MET A 79 17.39 1.74 5.48
CA MET A 79 17.84 1.93 6.88
C MET A 79 17.82 0.61 7.68
N VAL A 80 16.99 -0.37 7.29
CA VAL A 80 16.93 -1.67 7.96
C VAL A 80 18.30 -2.37 7.84
N PRO A 81 18.90 -2.85 8.96
CA PRO A 81 20.20 -3.51 8.94
C PRO A 81 20.27 -4.68 7.94
N LYS A 82 21.40 -4.80 7.23
CA LYS A 82 21.58 -5.80 6.16
C LYS A 82 21.50 -7.26 6.62
N ASN A 83 21.73 -7.51 7.89
CA ASN A 83 21.64 -8.84 8.51
C ASN A 83 20.20 -9.23 8.89
N VAL A 84 19.23 -8.35 8.71
CA VAL A 84 17.81 -8.66 8.84
C VAL A 84 17.37 -9.52 7.67
N VAL A 85 16.63 -10.57 7.96
CA VAL A 85 16.08 -11.50 6.94
C VAL A 85 14.63 -11.14 6.63
N TRP A 86 13.80 -11.01 7.65
CA TRP A 86 12.38 -10.74 7.50
C TRP A 86 12.02 -9.34 7.94
N CYS A 87 11.25 -8.66 7.11
CA CYS A 87 10.71 -7.33 7.35
C CYS A 87 9.19 -7.35 7.43
N LEU A 88 8.66 -6.50 8.32
CA LEU A 88 7.25 -6.20 8.44
C LEU A 88 7.09 -4.69 8.29
N SER A 89 6.13 -4.25 7.48
CA SER A 89 5.97 -2.83 7.14
C SER A 89 4.57 -2.29 7.48
N PRO A 90 4.10 -2.42 8.73
CA PRO A 90 2.84 -1.80 9.14
C PRO A 90 2.96 -0.26 9.06
N ASP A 91 1.87 0.42 8.71
CA ASP A 91 1.81 1.87 8.84
C ASP A 91 1.82 2.25 10.33
N LEU A 92 2.04 3.54 10.66
CA LEU A 92 2.16 3.92 12.07
C LEU A 92 0.82 3.74 12.84
N ASP A 93 -0.30 3.80 12.15
CA ASP A 93 -1.65 3.52 12.65
C ASP A 93 -2.06 2.03 12.53
N GLU A 94 -1.09 1.15 12.19
CA GLU A 94 -1.28 -0.30 12.08
C GLU A 94 -0.37 -1.06 13.05
N TYR A 95 -0.85 -2.22 13.51
CA TYR A 95 -0.05 -3.12 14.35
C TYR A 95 -0.44 -4.58 14.15
N TYR A 96 0.55 -5.47 14.21
CA TYR A 96 0.33 -6.89 14.07
C TYR A 96 -0.17 -7.53 15.37
N SER A 97 -0.86 -8.67 15.23
CA SER A 97 -1.24 -9.53 16.38
C SER A 97 -0.01 -9.96 17.19
N ILE A 98 -0.20 -10.15 18.50
CA ILE A 98 0.91 -10.39 19.44
C ILE A 98 1.70 -11.66 19.11
N ASN A 99 1.04 -12.70 18.59
CA ASN A 99 1.63 -13.99 18.22
C ASN A 99 2.26 -14.03 16.82
N THR A 100 2.33 -12.90 16.12
CA THR A 100 2.78 -12.83 14.71
C THR A 100 4.15 -13.49 14.50
N LEU A 101 5.14 -13.24 15.38
CA LEU A 101 6.47 -13.84 15.22
C LEU A 101 6.47 -15.35 15.39
N GLU A 102 5.72 -15.87 16.34
CA GLU A 102 5.63 -17.32 16.59
C GLU A 102 4.94 -18.02 15.41
N THR A 103 3.84 -17.42 14.91
CA THR A 103 3.13 -17.92 13.73
C THR A 103 4.01 -17.88 12.49
N MET A 104 4.77 -16.80 12.27
CA MET A 104 5.73 -16.70 11.16
C MET A 104 6.80 -17.80 11.26
N GLU A 105 7.39 -18.05 12.44
CA GLU A 105 8.41 -19.10 12.62
C GLU A 105 7.88 -20.49 12.25
N LYS A 106 6.66 -20.81 12.70
CA LYS A 106 5.99 -22.04 12.34
C LYS A 106 5.78 -22.14 10.82
N LEU A 107 5.18 -21.13 10.23
CA LEU A 107 4.85 -21.10 8.80
C LEU A 107 6.11 -21.23 7.92
N ILE A 108 7.18 -20.51 8.23
CA ILE A 108 8.45 -20.57 7.50
C ILE A 108 9.13 -21.93 7.68
N THR A 109 8.92 -22.60 8.82
CA THR A 109 9.43 -23.95 9.06
C THR A 109 8.67 -24.99 8.24
N ASP A 110 7.34 -24.86 8.20
CA ASP A 110 6.45 -25.83 7.55
C ASP A 110 6.43 -25.68 6.02
N ILE A 111 6.64 -24.46 5.53
CA ILE A 111 6.61 -24.14 4.10
C ILE A 111 7.98 -23.56 3.71
N PRO A 112 8.89 -24.36 3.15
CA PRO A 112 10.20 -23.86 2.72
C PRO A 112 10.09 -22.87 1.54
N ASP A 113 11.08 -21.98 1.43
CA ASP A 113 11.25 -21.01 0.35
C ASP A 113 10.14 -19.95 0.26
N VAL A 114 9.40 -19.71 1.35
CA VAL A 114 8.46 -18.58 1.45
C VAL A 114 9.22 -17.27 1.31
N THR A 115 8.73 -16.37 0.48
CA THR A 115 9.35 -15.06 0.22
C THR A 115 8.55 -13.90 0.81
N SER A 116 7.23 -14.08 0.91
CA SER A 116 6.33 -13.11 1.56
C SER A 116 5.11 -13.79 2.18
N ILE A 117 4.51 -13.10 3.14
CA ILE A 117 3.30 -13.56 3.82
C ILE A 117 2.23 -12.47 3.69
N THR A 118 1.11 -12.85 3.07
CA THR A 118 -0.10 -12.04 3.02
C THR A 118 -0.96 -12.38 4.24
N SER A 119 -1.41 -11.36 4.92
CA SER A 119 -2.28 -11.46 6.10
C SER A 119 -3.52 -10.60 5.92
N ASP A 120 -4.55 -10.88 6.71
CA ASP A 120 -5.73 -10.03 6.74
C ASP A 120 -5.46 -8.70 7.46
N ARG A 121 -6.05 -7.63 6.95
CA ARG A 121 -6.12 -6.33 7.62
C ARG A 121 -7.51 -6.12 8.19
N LEU A 122 -7.58 -5.89 9.48
CA LEU A 122 -8.80 -5.55 10.21
C LEU A 122 -8.84 -4.04 10.47
N ASP A 123 -9.74 -3.34 9.79
CA ASP A 123 -9.97 -1.91 10.02
C ASP A 123 -10.82 -1.71 11.28
N ILE A 124 -10.23 -1.11 12.32
CA ILE A 124 -10.93 -0.69 13.53
C ILE A 124 -11.16 0.81 13.45
N TYR A 125 -12.42 1.20 13.44
CA TYR A 125 -12.80 2.61 13.50
C TYR A 125 -12.94 3.03 14.97
N SER A 126 -12.04 3.88 15.45
CA SER A 126 -12.10 4.37 16.82
C SER A 126 -13.43 5.05 17.09
N ARG A 127 -14.27 4.45 17.94
CA ARG A 127 -15.54 4.86 18.55
C ARG A 127 -16.85 4.28 18.00
N THR A 128 -16.87 3.53 16.92
CA THR A 128 -18.07 2.78 16.52
C THR A 128 -17.70 1.37 16.14
N VAL A 129 -18.03 0.42 16.99
CA VAL A 129 -18.04 -1.00 16.60
C VAL A 129 -19.06 -1.11 15.47
N ARG A 130 -18.62 -1.19 14.23
CA ARG A 130 -19.51 -1.63 13.16
C ARG A 130 -19.87 -3.09 13.45
N VAL A 131 -21.12 -3.31 13.78
CA VAL A 131 -21.72 -4.65 13.85
C VAL A 131 -21.91 -5.11 12.40
N GLY A 132 -20.87 -5.69 11.83
CA GLY A 132 -20.85 -6.32 10.50
C GLY A 132 -19.69 -7.30 10.45
N PRO A 133 -19.66 -8.27 9.52
CA PRO A 133 -18.48 -9.09 9.37
C PRO A 133 -17.26 -8.18 9.15
N PRO A 134 -16.13 -8.45 9.82
CA PRO A 134 -14.93 -7.65 9.61
C PRO A 134 -14.58 -7.65 8.13
N ASN A 135 -14.37 -6.47 7.55
CA ASN A 135 -13.82 -6.35 6.20
C ASN A 135 -12.34 -6.74 6.27
N PHE A 136 -12.07 -8.02 6.08
CA PHE A 136 -10.72 -8.51 5.91
C PHE A 136 -10.24 -8.13 4.51
N MET A 137 -9.21 -7.30 4.46
CA MET A 137 -8.54 -6.97 3.20
C MET A 137 -7.16 -7.64 3.21
N PRO A 138 -6.89 -8.57 2.29
CA PRO A 138 -5.56 -9.15 2.18
C PRO A 138 -4.51 -8.07 1.97
N THR A 139 -3.44 -8.10 2.73
CA THR A 139 -2.33 -7.16 2.64
C THR A 139 -1.00 -7.88 2.71
N ASN A 140 -0.11 -7.62 1.74
CA ASN A 140 1.24 -8.15 1.70
C ASN A 140 2.20 -7.10 2.28
N LYS A 141 2.49 -7.22 3.58
CA LYS A 141 3.41 -6.34 4.31
C LYS A 141 4.50 -7.09 5.08
N ILE A 142 4.58 -8.42 4.92
CA ILE A 142 5.59 -9.28 5.53
C ILE A 142 6.42 -9.90 4.41
N HIS A 143 7.73 -9.63 4.38
CA HIS A 143 8.56 -9.99 3.24
C HIS A 143 10.03 -10.21 3.61
N LEU A 144 10.76 -10.93 2.75
CA LEU A 144 12.21 -10.98 2.80
C LEU A 144 12.81 -9.61 2.47
N ARG A 145 13.72 -9.15 3.33
CA ARG A 145 14.34 -7.81 3.20
C ARG A 145 15.04 -7.60 1.86
N ALA A 146 15.76 -8.60 1.38
CA ALA A 146 16.64 -8.48 0.22
C ALA A 146 15.93 -8.63 -1.12
N ASP A 147 14.68 -9.13 -1.11
CA ASP A 147 14.01 -9.61 -2.32
C ASP A 147 12.86 -8.72 -2.79
N TYR A 148 12.54 -7.69 -1.99
CA TYR A 148 11.45 -6.77 -2.29
C TYR A 148 11.90 -5.31 -2.28
N THR A 149 11.18 -4.51 -3.02
CA THR A 149 11.27 -3.04 -3.03
C THR A 149 9.87 -2.43 -3.07
N TRP A 150 9.77 -1.16 -2.72
CA TRP A 150 8.52 -0.42 -2.85
C TRP A 150 8.34 0.13 -4.26
N SER A 151 7.12 0.16 -4.74
CA SER A 151 6.76 0.64 -6.08
C SER A 151 5.52 1.51 -6.02
N GLN A 152 5.40 2.41 -6.98
CA GLN A 152 4.32 3.39 -7.17
C GLN A 152 4.37 4.60 -6.22
N PRO A 153 4.12 5.81 -6.77
CA PRO A 153 4.25 7.07 -6.02
C PRO A 153 3.22 7.24 -4.92
N ILE A 154 2.05 6.64 -5.10
CA ILE A 154 0.91 6.58 -4.20
C ILE A 154 0.23 5.22 -4.32
N TYR A 155 -0.46 4.75 -3.28
CA TYR A 155 -0.97 3.38 -3.21
C TYR A 155 0.14 2.36 -3.43
N GLU A 156 1.28 2.64 -2.81
CA GLU A 156 2.50 1.89 -2.95
C GLU A 156 2.34 0.46 -2.46
N HIS A 157 3.04 -0.43 -3.12
CA HIS A 157 3.06 -1.85 -2.77
C HIS A 157 4.47 -2.42 -2.86
N LEU A 158 4.68 -3.54 -2.19
CA LEU A 158 5.89 -4.33 -2.32
C LEU A 158 5.94 -4.99 -3.69
N ALA A 159 7.08 -4.84 -4.35
CA ALA A 159 7.35 -5.44 -5.64
C ALA A 159 8.53 -6.41 -5.55
N TRP A 160 8.35 -7.61 -6.03
CA TRP A 160 9.41 -8.61 -6.19
C TRP A 160 10.46 -8.12 -7.18
N ILE A 161 11.75 -8.20 -6.83
CA ILE A 161 12.83 -7.61 -7.65
C ILE A 161 13.52 -8.59 -8.58
N HIS A 162 13.31 -9.89 -8.43
CA HIS A 162 14.02 -10.92 -9.19
C HIS A 162 13.24 -11.38 -10.41
N LYS A 163 13.96 -11.62 -11.52
CA LYS A 163 13.40 -12.16 -12.76
C LYS A 163 13.73 -13.65 -12.98
N ASP A 164 14.73 -14.12 -12.27
CA ASP A 164 15.33 -15.46 -12.38
C ASP A 164 14.91 -16.43 -11.28
N ARG A 165 14.17 -15.92 -10.29
CA ARG A 165 13.60 -16.70 -9.18
C ARG A 165 12.10 -16.48 -9.09
N TYR A 166 11.38 -17.46 -8.57
CA TYR A 166 9.94 -17.36 -8.34
C TYR A 166 9.66 -16.73 -7.00
N GLU A 167 8.69 -15.83 -6.98
CA GLU A 167 8.05 -15.35 -5.75
C GLU A 167 7.17 -16.46 -5.19
N LYS A 168 7.28 -16.70 -3.88
CA LYS A 168 6.41 -17.63 -3.16
C LYS A 168 5.69 -16.90 -2.05
N GLU A 169 4.55 -16.35 -2.38
CA GLU A 169 3.64 -15.72 -1.45
C GLU A 169 2.76 -16.76 -0.77
N VAL A 170 2.58 -16.64 0.53
CA VAL A 170 1.71 -17.51 1.33
C VAL A 170 0.70 -16.66 2.08
N TYR A 171 -0.57 -17.03 2.00
CA TYR A 171 -1.62 -16.43 2.82
C TYR A 171 -1.68 -17.11 4.19
N CYS A 172 -1.82 -16.31 5.26
CA CYS A 172 -1.92 -16.78 6.63
C CYS A 172 -3.00 -16.01 7.39
N ASP A 173 -4.09 -16.66 7.70
CA ASP A 173 -5.24 -16.11 8.44
C ASP A 173 -5.04 -16.05 9.96
N GLU A 174 -4.00 -16.72 10.49
CA GLU A 174 -3.61 -16.61 11.89
C GLU A 174 -2.84 -15.33 12.20
N ILE A 175 -2.29 -14.66 11.18
CA ILE A 175 -1.65 -13.34 11.28
C ILE A 175 -2.64 -12.30 10.78
N TYR A 176 -2.92 -11.28 11.58
CA TYR A 176 -3.71 -10.16 11.14
C TYR A 176 -3.09 -8.83 11.54
N LEU A 177 -3.31 -7.84 10.70
CA LEU A 177 -2.89 -6.47 10.84
C LEU A 177 -4.09 -5.64 11.28
N VAL A 178 -4.02 -5.04 12.45
CA VAL A 178 -5.06 -4.13 12.93
C VAL A 178 -4.75 -2.73 12.45
N HIS A 179 -5.69 -2.09 11.80
CA HIS A 179 -5.58 -0.71 11.33
C HIS A 179 -6.50 0.19 12.16
N ASP A 180 -5.91 1.06 12.98
CA ASP A 180 -6.59 1.98 13.89
C ASP A 180 -6.80 3.33 13.18
N GLN A 181 -7.83 3.39 12.34
CA GLN A 181 -8.09 4.57 11.52
C GLN A 181 -8.64 5.75 12.31
N ASP A 182 -8.04 6.92 12.09
CA ASP A 182 -8.64 8.19 12.46
C ASP A 182 -9.43 8.76 11.28
N PHE A 183 -10.76 8.88 11.43
CA PHE A 183 -11.65 9.50 10.42
C PHE A 183 -11.30 10.95 10.05
N LYS A 184 -10.40 11.59 10.77
CA LYS A 184 -9.96 12.95 10.49
C LYS A 184 -8.77 13.05 9.54
N LYS A 185 -8.22 11.93 9.07
CA LYS A 185 -7.16 11.94 8.06
C LYS A 185 -7.74 12.48 6.75
N GLN A 186 -7.43 13.72 6.45
CA GLN A 186 -7.94 14.42 5.28
C GLN A 186 -7.34 13.78 4.02
N GLU A 187 -8.17 13.17 3.19
CA GLU A 187 -7.76 12.74 1.84
C GLU A 187 -7.25 13.96 1.07
N ARG A 188 -6.19 13.77 0.27
CA ARG A 188 -5.59 14.81 -0.58
C ARG A 188 -5.70 14.39 -2.05
N PRO A 189 -6.93 14.30 -2.60
CA PRO A 189 -7.16 13.74 -3.92
C PRO A 189 -6.41 14.49 -5.03
N GLU A 190 -6.29 15.80 -4.93
CA GLU A 190 -5.58 16.62 -5.93
C GLU A 190 -4.07 16.28 -5.97
N LEU A 191 -3.44 16.11 -4.81
CA LEU A 191 -2.04 15.68 -4.72
C LEU A 191 -1.87 14.28 -5.31
N TYR A 192 -2.78 13.38 -5.01
CA TYR A 192 -2.74 11.99 -5.48
C TYR A 192 -2.93 11.91 -7.00
N ILE A 193 -3.92 12.61 -7.55
CA ILE A 193 -4.14 12.73 -8.99
C ILE A 193 -2.90 13.31 -9.68
N LYS A 194 -2.29 14.36 -9.12
CA LYS A 194 -1.06 14.95 -9.66
C LYS A 194 0.06 13.90 -9.75
N MET A 195 0.33 13.18 -8.67
CA MET A 195 1.38 12.16 -8.61
C MET A 195 1.13 11.02 -9.60
N LEU A 196 -0.12 10.57 -9.71
CA LEU A 196 -0.53 9.53 -10.66
C LEU A 196 -0.37 9.99 -12.11
N ARG A 197 -0.73 11.23 -12.43
CA ARG A 197 -0.55 11.81 -13.77
C ARG A 197 0.92 11.92 -14.15
N GLU A 198 1.77 12.38 -13.25
CA GLU A 198 3.23 12.46 -13.46
C GLU A 198 3.84 11.07 -13.73
N GLU A 199 3.38 10.05 -13.01
CA GLU A 199 3.82 8.67 -13.24
C GLU A 199 3.28 8.10 -14.55
N TYR A 200 2.01 8.33 -14.85
CA TYR A 200 1.39 7.92 -16.10
C TYR A 200 2.05 8.56 -17.33
N GLN A 201 2.47 9.83 -17.25
CA GLN A 201 3.21 10.48 -18.34
C GLN A 201 4.56 9.79 -18.63
N LYS A 202 5.22 9.25 -17.60
CA LYS A 202 6.49 8.50 -17.75
C LYS A 202 6.27 7.10 -18.31
N ASN A 203 5.16 6.46 -17.93
CA ASN A 203 4.78 5.13 -18.36
C ASN A 203 3.28 5.05 -18.67
N PRO A 204 2.85 5.41 -19.90
CA PRO A 204 1.45 5.41 -20.30
C PRO A 204 0.74 4.04 -20.30
N THR A 205 1.50 2.96 -20.15
CA THR A 205 0.95 1.60 -20.06
C THR A 205 0.84 1.07 -18.62
N ASN A 206 1.13 1.92 -17.63
CA ASN A 206 1.03 1.55 -16.22
C ASN A 206 -0.43 1.44 -15.79
N THR A 207 -0.97 0.22 -15.82
CA THR A 207 -2.37 -0.06 -15.47
C THR A 207 -2.68 0.21 -14.00
N TRP A 208 -1.69 0.13 -13.10
CA TRP A 208 -1.85 0.53 -11.71
C TRP A 208 -2.20 2.03 -11.59
N CYS A 209 -1.41 2.90 -12.23
CA CYS A 209 -1.70 4.33 -12.24
C CYS A 209 -3.05 4.66 -12.89
N LEU A 210 -3.36 3.99 -14.01
CA LEU A 210 -4.63 4.17 -14.72
C LEU A 210 -5.82 3.79 -13.83
N TRP A 211 -5.75 2.67 -13.12
CA TRP A 211 -6.80 2.22 -12.22
C TRP A 211 -7.11 3.27 -11.12
N PHE A 212 -6.08 3.81 -10.48
CA PHE A 212 -6.27 4.81 -9.45
C PHE A 212 -6.69 6.18 -9.99
N LEU A 213 -6.29 6.55 -11.20
CA LEU A 213 -6.85 7.72 -11.88
C LEU A 213 -8.35 7.53 -12.16
N VAL A 214 -8.75 6.37 -12.67
CA VAL A 214 -10.17 6.01 -12.85
C VAL A 214 -10.92 6.12 -11.54
N TYR A 215 -10.39 5.56 -10.45
CA TYR A 215 -10.99 5.63 -9.12
C TYR A 215 -11.21 7.07 -8.64
N HIS A 216 -10.20 7.93 -8.76
CA HIS A 216 -10.32 9.33 -8.32
C HIS A 216 -11.28 10.14 -9.20
N PHE A 217 -11.26 9.94 -10.51
CA PHE A 217 -12.17 10.63 -11.42
C PHE A 217 -13.62 10.16 -11.25
N TYR A 218 -13.84 8.88 -10.99
CA TYR A 218 -15.15 8.36 -10.62
C TYR A 218 -15.67 9.01 -9.33
N LYS A 219 -14.83 9.03 -8.28
CA LYS A 219 -15.17 9.64 -6.98
C LYS A 219 -15.50 11.13 -7.06
N SER A 220 -14.88 11.86 -7.98
CA SER A 220 -15.12 13.28 -8.21
C SER A 220 -16.18 13.57 -9.26
N GLU A 221 -16.88 12.55 -9.79
CA GLU A 221 -17.90 12.65 -10.83
C GLU A 221 -17.39 13.36 -12.11
N ASN A 222 -16.06 13.30 -12.36
CA ASN A 222 -15.41 13.94 -13.48
C ASN A 222 -15.41 13.03 -14.72
N LEU A 223 -16.53 12.98 -15.45
CA LEU A 223 -16.68 12.13 -16.63
C LEU A 223 -15.71 12.48 -17.78
N GLU A 224 -15.27 13.73 -17.86
CA GLU A 224 -14.32 14.17 -18.89
C GLU A 224 -12.99 13.45 -18.79
N GLU A 225 -12.48 13.26 -17.58
CA GLU A 225 -11.23 12.57 -17.30
C GLU A 225 -11.43 11.06 -17.07
N TYR A 226 -12.59 10.67 -16.50
CA TYR A 226 -12.90 9.28 -16.20
C TYR A 226 -12.92 8.41 -17.46
N ILE A 227 -13.64 8.83 -18.50
CA ILE A 227 -13.82 8.04 -19.72
C ILE A 227 -12.50 7.75 -20.43
N PRO A 228 -11.61 8.73 -20.69
CA PRO A 228 -10.31 8.45 -21.30
C PRO A 228 -9.44 7.52 -20.44
N ALA A 229 -9.42 7.72 -19.11
CA ALA A 229 -8.65 6.88 -18.21
C ALA A 229 -9.17 5.43 -18.19
N ALA A 230 -10.48 5.23 -18.14
CA ALA A 230 -11.15 3.94 -18.17
C ALA A 230 -10.89 3.20 -19.50
N CYS A 231 -11.02 3.89 -20.62
CA CYS A 231 -10.73 3.34 -21.93
C CYS A 231 -9.26 2.90 -22.07
N ASN A 232 -8.33 3.72 -21.58
CA ASN A 232 -6.90 3.37 -21.58
C ASN A 232 -6.60 2.18 -20.64
N TYR A 233 -7.23 2.13 -19.47
CA TYR A 233 -7.08 0.97 -18.58
C TYR A 233 -7.49 -0.32 -19.28
N LEU A 234 -8.69 -0.38 -19.87
CA LEU A 234 -9.19 -1.57 -20.58
C LEU A 234 -8.31 -1.96 -21.77
N LYS A 235 -7.70 -0.99 -22.45
CA LYS A 235 -6.79 -1.23 -23.57
C LYS A 235 -5.48 -1.87 -23.13
N PHE A 236 -4.93 -1.48 -21.99
CA PHE A 236 -3.60 -1.91 -21.54
C PHE A 236 -3.62 -3.03 -20.51
N ASP A 237 -4.74 -3.21 -19.75
CA ASP A 237 -4.83 -4.31 -18.79
C ASP A 237 -4.99 -5.65 -19.51
N LYS A 238 -3.98 -6.52 -19.28
CA LYS A 238 -3.97 -7.88 -19.84
C LYS A 238 -4.84 -8.86 -19.06
N ASN A 239 -5.22 -8.51 -17.84
CA ASN A 239 -6.04 -9.38 -16.98
C ASN A 239 -7.54 -9.13 -17.18
N ARG A 240 -8.05 -9.49 -18.36
CA ARG A 240 -9.46 -9.35 -18.75
C ARG A 240 -10.44 -10.10 -17.82
N ASN A 241 -9.95 -11.00 -16.98
CA ASN A 241 -10.75 -11.74 -16.01
C ASN A 241 -10.83 -11.07 -14.64
N SER A 242 -10.07 -10.01 -14.38
CA SER A 242 -10.16 -9.28 -13.13
C SER A 242 -11.54 -8.64 -12.93
N ASN A 243 -11.97 -8.50 -11.68
CA ASN A 243 -13.22 -7.82 -11.37
C ASN A 243 -13.16 -6.36 -11.82
N ASN A 244 -12.04 -5.69 -11.60
CA ASN A 244 -11.84 -4.31 -12.03
C ASN A 244 -12.09 -4.13 -13.54
N TYR A 245 -11.54 -5.02 -14.36
CA TYR A 245 -11.74 -4.98 -15.81
C TYR A 245 -13.20 -5.17 -16.19
N LYS A 246 -13.85 -6.19 -15.62
CA LYS A 246 -15.27 -6.52 -15.91
C LYS A 246 -16.24 -5.42 -15.47
N ASP A 247 -16.01 -4.85 -14.30
CA ASP A 247 -16.88 -3.80 -13.76
C ASP A 247 -16.72 -2.51 -14.56
N LEU A 248 -15.50 -2.14 -14.90
CA LEU A 248 -15.23 -0.96 -15.72
C LEU A 248 -15.81 -1.10 -17.14
N MET A 249 -15.73 -2.30 -17.73
CA MET A 249 -16.35 -2.59 -19.03
C MET A 249 -17.87 -2.43 -18.96
N LYS A 250 -18.53 -2.94 -17.92
CA LYS A 250 -19.97 -2.76 -17.71
C LYS A 250 -20.35 -1.29 -17.56
N ASP A 251 -19.57 -0.54 -16.76
CA ASP A 251 -19.80 0.89 -16.57
C ASP A 251 -19.73 1.67 -17.88
N LEU A 252 -18.72 1.43 -18.72
CA LEU A 252 -18.60 2.09 -20.01
C LEU A 252 -19.75 1.73 -20.97
N ILE A 253 -20.21 0.48 -20.96
CA ILE A 253 -21.39 0.04 -21.74
C ILE A 253 -22.64 0.78 -21.25
N MET A 254 -22.86 0.87 -19.94
CA MET A 254 -23.98 1.59 -19.36
C MET A 254 -23.95 3.08 -19.70
N LEU A 255 -22.80 3.72 -19.57
CA LEU A 255 -22.61 5.14 -19.94
C LEU A 255 -22.90 5.35 -21.44
N TYR A 256 -22.41 4.47 -22.30
CA TYR A 256 -22.64 4.58 -23.75
C TYR A 256 -24.12 4.56 -24.14
N HIS A 257 -24.90 3.68 -23.49
CA HIS A 257 -26.31 3.47 -23.84
C HIS A 257 -27.28 4.41 -23.10
N HIS A 258 -26.97 4.83 -21.90
CA HIS A 258 -27.93 5.48 -21.00
C HIS A 258 -27.58 6.93 -20.64
N GLU A 259 -26.29 7.34 -20.79
CA GLU A 259 -25.89 8.68 -20.41
C GLU A 259 -26.16 9.70 -21.52
N GLN A 260 -27.11 10.61 -21.26
CA GLN A 260 -27.52 11.63 -22.22
C GLN A 260 -26.54 12.81 -22.28
N THR A 261 -25.70 13.00 -21.24
CA THR A 261 -24.77 14.11 -21.14
C THR A 261 -23.46 13.89 -21.90
N LEU A 262 -23.21 12.67 -22.39
CA LEU A 262 -22.01 12.35 -23.15
C LEU A 262 -21.98 13.07 -24.50
N ASN A 263 -20.88 13.76 -24.78
CA ASN A 263 -20.64 14.34 -26.08
C ASN A 263 -20.27 13.28 -27.14
N GLN A 264 -20.27 13.67 -28.42
CA GLN A 264 -20.00 12.76 -29.53
C GLN A 264 -18.59 12.12 -29.46
N GLN A 265 -17.58 12.87 -28.99
CA GLN A 265 -16.21 12.37 -28.89
C GLN A 265 -16.09 11.29 -27.81
N GLN A 266 -16.74 11.49 -26.66
CA GLN A 266 -16.79 10.51 -25.58
C GLN A 266 -17.49 9.21 -26.03
N LYS A 267 -18.64 9.32 -26.70
CA LYS A 267 -19.35 8.16 -27.25
C LYS A 267 -18.51 7.43 -28.30
N LEU A 268 -17.83 8.15 -29.17
CA LEU A 268 -16.93 7.55 -30.16
C LEU A 268 -15.77 6.81 -29.50
N LEU A 269 -15.15 7.40 -28.48
CA LEU A 269 -14.03 6.79 -27.75
C LEU A 269 -14.44 5.50 -27.04
N ILE A 270 -15.58 5.51 -26.35
CA ILE A 270 -16.13 4.31 -25.70
C ILE A 270 -16.38 3.23 -26.75
N LYS A 271 -17.07 3.55 -27.84
CA LYS A 271 -17.36 2.61 -28.92
C LYS A 271 -16.10 1.96 -29.48
N GLN A 272 -15.11 2.78 -29.88
CA GLN A 272 -13.84 2.31 -30.42
C GLN A 272 -13.10 1.38 -29.42
N THR A 273 -13.16 1.72 -28.12
CA THR A 273 -12.55 0.89 -27.08
C THR A 273 -13.27 -0.45 -26.99
N LEU A 274 -14.60 -0.46 -26.88
CA LEU A 274 -15.38 -1.69 -26.79
C LEU A 274 -15.19 -2.59 -28.02
N ASP A 275 -15.15 -2.00 -29.23
CA ASP A 275 -14.92 -2.75 -30.47
C ASP A 275 -13.48 -3.36 -30.53
N SER A 276 -12.50 -2.73 -29.89
CA SER A 276 -11.09 -3.18 -29.89
C SER A 276 -10.77 -4.29 -28.89
N ILE A 277 -11.63 -4.49 -27.88
CA ILE A 277 -11.41 -5.46 -26.81
C ILE A 277 -12.28 -6.73 -26.96
N GLN A 278 -13.21 -6.74 -27.91
CA GLN A 278 -13.94 -7.95 -28.31
C GLN A 278 -13.01 -8.88 -29.11
#